data_867a1b3c49c1e72eb671934ba98702a4
#
_entry.id   867a1b3c49c1e72eb671934ba98702a4
#
_cell.length_a   1.000
_cell.length_b   1.000
_cell.length_c   1.000
_cell.angle_alpha   90.00
_cell.angle_beta   90.00
_cell.angle_gamma   90.00
#
_symmetry.space_group_name_H-M   'P 1'
#
loop_
_entity.id
_entity.type
_entity.pdbx_description
1 polymer ?
#
loop_
_entity_poly.entity_id
_entity_poly.type
_entity_poly.pdbx_seq_one_letter_code
_entity_poly.pdbx_strand_id
1 'polypeptide(L)'
;MDLAALLKKEGRTRVSISEKTGLGVCTVQAAIAGKNVTMHSADKIAEALGRSRLDLFIDVEKRKTLDANTVRGYHRLISSILTKAVKWGFIPFNPAANAELPKLMPKEAAHLDEEDARRLLELLQNEPAKYRAAISFDLLSGLRRGELLGLRWSDVDFENETVTIVQTSSYVPGVGIYTDTPKNKTSARPLKLSRSAFFVLRQVQEWQEEQRALCGDRWKDKDGRIFTNDEGAPIHPDALSSWFGDFTRRNGFTEIHVHSLRHSYASLLIAEGTPLVVVSRRLGHAQVSTTANILSLIHI
;
A
#
# COMPACT_ATOMS: atom_id res chain seq x y z
N MET A 1 -26.87 -12.68 -23.61
CA MET A 1 -28.29 -12.21 -23.42
C MET A 1 -28.31 -11.22 -22.28
N ASP A 2 -29.13 -10.18 -22.33
CA ASP A 2 -29.26 -9.23 -21.22
C ASP A 2 -30.05 -9.87 -20.06
N LEU A 3 -29.35 -10.13 -18.95
CA LEU A 3 -29.93 -10.78 -17.78
C LEU A 3 -31.04 -9.92 -17.14
N ALA A 4 -30.92 -8.59 -17.16
CA ALA A 4 -31.94 -7.67 -16.64
C ALA A 4 -33.23 -7.77 -17.45
N ALA A 5 -33.13 -7.78 -18.78
CA ALA A 5 -34.29 -7.93 -19.67
C ALA A 5 -34.96 -9.30 -19.52
N LEU A 6 -34.17 -10.36 -19.35
CA LEU A 6 -34.69 -11.72 -19.12
C LEU A 6 -35.51 -11.80 -17.82
N LEU A 7 -34.98 -11.30 -16.72
CA LEU A 7 -35.64 -11.32 -15.41
C LEU A 7 -36.93 -10.53 -15.43
N LYS A 8 -36.94 -9.38 -16.11
CA LYS A 8 -38.16 -8.59 -16.30
C LYS A 8 -39.23 -9.34 -17.10
N LYS A 9 -38.83 -10.06 -18.15
CA LYS A 9 -39.75 -10.89 -18.98
C LYS A 9 -40.34 -12.06 -18.20
N GLU A 10 -39.54 -12.68 -17.32
CA GLU A 10 -39.98 -13.83 -16.50
C GLU A 10 -40.64 -13.42 -15.18
N GLY A 11 -40.81 -12.11 -14.91
CA GLY A 11 -41.44 -11.59 -13.67
C GLY A 11 -40.61 -11.91 -12.41
N ARG A 12 -39.31 -12.15 -12.54
CA ARG A 12 -38.42 -12.50 -11.42
C ARG A 12 -37.69 -11.28 -10.88
N THR A 13 -37.52 -11.25 -9.57
CA THR A 13 -36.79 -10.17 -8.89
C THR A 13 -35.39 -10.63 -8.45
N ARG A 14 -34.51 -9.66 -8.19
CA ARG A 14 -33.18 -9.94 -7.61
C ARG A 14 -33.25 -10.69 -6.28
N VAL A 15 -34.31 -10.40 -5.49
CA VAL A 15 -34.55 -11.04 -4.19
C VAL A 15 -34.95 -12.51 -4.39
N SER A 16 -35.88 -12.81 -5.29
CA SER A 16 -36.31 -14.19 -5.58
C SER A 16 -35.15 -15.06 -6.12
N ILE A 17 -34.21 -14.49 -6.89
CA ILE A 17 -33.02 -15.20 -7.34
C ILE A 17 -32.02 -15.40 -6.18
N SER A 18 -31.86 -14.41 -5.32
CA SER A 18 -31.01 -14.50 -4.12
C SER A 18 -31.48 -15.62 -3.19
N GLU A 19 -32.76 -15.68 -2.91
CA GLU A 19 -33.39 -16.74 -2.08
C GLU A 19 -33.23 -18.14 -2.71
N LYS A 20 -33.49 -18.26 -4.01
CA LYS A 20 -33.40 -19.54 -4.72
C LYS A 20 -31.95 -20.06 -4.84
N THR A 21 -30.95 -19.16 -4.95
CA THR A 21 -29.55 -19.52 -5.16
C THR A 21 -28.73 -19.57 -3.87
N GLY A 22 -29.21 -18.96 -2.79
CA GLY A 22 -28.45 -18.73 -1.57
C GLY A 22 -27.30 -17.72 -1.73
N LEU A 23 -27.29 -16.94 -2.83
CA LEU A 23 -26.30 -15.89 -3.06
C LEU A 23 -26.76 -14.58 -2.41
N GLY A 24 -25.82 -13.77 -1.97
CA GLY A 24 -26.13 -12.42 -1.48
C GLY A 24 -26.79 -11.54 -2.55
N VAL A 25 -27.79 -10.74 -2.18
CA VAL A 25 -28.51 -9.82 -3.09
C VAL A 25 -27.55 -8.93 -3.88
N CYS A 26 -26.45 -8.49 -3.26
CA CYS A 26 -25.41 -7.69 -3.92
C CYS A 26 -24.72 -8.43 -5.07
N THR A 27 -24.49 -9.74 -4.91
CA THR A 27 -23.89 -10.59 -5.97
C THR A 27 -24.84 -10.74 -7.16
N VAL A 28 -26.13 -10.99 -6.89
CA VAL A 28 -27.16 -11.06 -7.91
C VAL A 28 -27.33 -9.72 -8.63
N GLN A 29 -27.31 -8.62 -7.89
CA GLN A 29 -27.39 -7.27 -8.44
C GLN A 29 -26.18 -6.97 -9.34
N ALA A 30 -24.97 -7.39 -8.95
CA ALA A 30 -23.78 -7.25 -9.76
C ALA A 30 -23.89 -8.01 -11.10
N ALA A 31 -24.41 -9.24 -11.06
CA ALA A 31 -24.65 -10.02 -12.27
C ALA A 31 -25.68 -9.35 -13.19
N ILE A 32 -26.80 -8.84 -12.66
CA ILE A 32 -27.82 -8.11 -13.41
C ILE A 32 -27.26 -6.84 -14.05
N ALA A 33 -26.35 -6.15 -13.36
CA ALA A 33 -25.69 -4.94 -13.85
C ALA A 33 -24.52 -5.22 -14.84
N GLY A 34 -24.35 -6.48 -15.28
CA GLY A 34 -23.28 -6.87 -16.21
C GLY A 34 -21.87 -6.81 -15.61
N LYS A 35 -21.73 -6.76 -14.28
CA LYS A 35 -20.44 -6.81 -13.59
C LYS A 35 -19.94 -8.25 -13.49
N ASN A 36 -18.62 -8.41 -13.38
CA ASN A 36 -18.01 -9.72 -13.22
C ASN A 36 -18.47 -10.39 -11.91
N VAL A 37 -18.89 -11.64 -12.00
CA VAL A 37 -19.22 -12.52 -10.88
C VAL A 37 -18.36 -13.79 -10.97
N THR A 38 -18.23 -14.54 -9.87
CA THR A 38 -17.50 -15.82 -9.89
C THR A 38 -18.23 -16.85 -10.75
N MET A 39 -17.50 -17.82 -11.33
CA MET A 39 -18.12 -18.93 -12.08
C MET A 39 -19.20 -19.64 -11.25
N HIS A 40 -18.89 -19.94 -9.99
CA HIS A 40 -19.84 -20.56 -9.07
C HIS A 40 -21.14 -19.74 -8.90
N SER A 41 -21.04 -18.40 -8.80
CA SER A 41 -22.22 -17.53 -8.73
C SER A 41 -23.00 -17.52 -10.05
N ALA A 42 -22.28 -17.50 -11.18
CA ALA A 42 -22.89 -17.55 -12.51
C ALA A 42 -23.62 -18.87 -12.76
N ASP A 43 -23.04 -20.02 -12.36
CA ASP A 43 -23.64 -21.35 -12.45
C ASP A 43 -24.94 -21.42 -11.62
N LYS A 44 -24.92 -20.97 -10.37
CA LYS A 44 -26.12 -20.96 -9.52
C LYS A 44 -27.25 -20.08 -10.07
N ILE A 45 -26.91 -18.91 -10.63
CA ILE A 45 -27.92 -18.04 -11.24
C ILE A 45 -28.50 -18.70 -12.49
N ALA A 46 -27.66 -19.31 -13.33
CA ALA A 46 -28.10 -20.00 -14.53
C ALA A 46 -29.01 -21.20 -14.21
N GLU A 47 -28.63 -22.03 -13.24
CA GLU A 47 -29.42 -23.14 -12.72
C GLU A 47 -30.79 -22.67 -12.17
N ALA A 48 -30.82 -21.61 -11.37
CA ALA A 48 -32.06 -21.04 -10.85
C ALA A 48 -32.99 -20.55 -11.95
N LEU A 49 -32.44 -20.14 -13.10
CA LEU A 49 -33.22 -19.70 -14.28
C LEU A 49 -33.51 -20.83 -15.25
N GLY A 50 -33.04 -22.06 -15.02
CA GLY A 50 -33.18 -23.21 -15.93
C GLY A 50 -32.52 -23.00 -17.27
N ARG A 51 -31.35 -22.32 -17.30
CA ARG A 51 -30.62 -21.94 -18.49
C ARG A 51 -29.16 -22.43 -18.41
N SER A 52 -28.52 -22.57 -19.58
CA SER A 52 -27.07 -22.77 -19.59
C SER A 52 -26.34 -21.49 -19.14
N ARG A 53 -25.24 -21.66 -18.40
CA ARG A 53 -24.39 -20.52 -18.01
C ARG A 53 -23.90 -19.74 -19.24
N LEU A 54 -23.54 -20.44 -20.31
CA LEU A 54 -23.02 -19.83 -21.55
C LEU A 54 -24.07 -19.00 -22.29
N ASP A 55 -25.38 -19.24 -22.05
CA ASP A 55 -26.45 -18.44 -22.65
C ASP A 55 -26.62 -17.08 -21.96
N LEU A 56 -26.23 -17.00 -20.67
CA LEU A 56 -26.47 -15.85 -19.79
C LEU A 56 -25.18 -15.05 -19.52
N PHE A 57 -24.06 -15.73 -19.47
CA PHE A 57 -22.78 -15.15 -19.10
C PHE A 57 -21.73 -15.42 -20.19
N ILE A 58 -20.90 -14.43 -20.44
CA ILE A 58 -19.71 -14.58 -21.28
C ILE A 58 -18.57 -14.98 -20.34
N ASP A 59 -17.93 -16.11 -20.61
CA ASP A 59 -16.69 -16.47 -19.95
C ASP A 59 -15.61 -15.47 -20.35
N VAL A 60 -15.41 -14.48 -19.49
CA VAL A 60 -14.31 -13.57 -19.64
C VAL A 60 -13.05 -14.33 -19.25
N GLU A 61 -12.45 -15.06 -20.16
CA GLU A 61 -11.08 -15.58 -20.05
C GLU A 61 -10.09 -14.40 -20.04
N LYS A 62 -10.22 -13.50 -19.12
CA LYS A 62 -9.07 -12.73 -18.63
C LYS A 62 -8.35 -13.61 -17.62
N ARG A 63 -7.67 -14.65 -18.10
CA ARG A 63 -6.47 -15.11 -17.41
C ARG A 63 -5.57 -13.89 -17.32
N LYS A 64 -5.65 -13.15 -16.23
CA LYS A 64 -4.63 -12.16 -15.89
C LYS A 64 -3.33 -12.96 -15.84
N THR A 65 -2.55 -12.91 -16.90
CA THR A 65 -1.19 -13.43 -16.88
C THR A 65 -0.50 -12.72 -15.71
N LEU A 66 0.13 -13.51 -14.86
CA LEU A 66 0.86 -12.93 -13.73
C LEU A 66 1.98 -12.04 -14.28
N ASP A 67 2.17 -10.90 -13.65
CA ASP A 67 3.31 -10.03 -13.93
C ASP A 67 4.62 -10.78 -13.72
N ALA A 68 5.64 -10.47 -14.53
CA ALA A 68 6.96 -11.10 -14.46
C ALA A 68 7.60 -11.03 -13.08
N ASN A 69 7.42 -9.94 -12.34
CA ASN A 69 7.91 -9.80 -10.97
C ASN A 69 7.19 -10.77 -10.01
N THR A 70 5.89 -10.95 -10.18
CA THR A 70 5.08 -11.90 -9.40
C THR A 70 5.53 -13.33 -9.64
N VAL A 71 5.72 -13.72 -10.91
CA VAL A 71 6.23 -15.06 -11.28
C VAL A 71 7.61 -15.29 -10.66
N ARG A 72 8.52 -14.32 -10.76
CA ARG A 72 9.85 -14.39 -10.16
C ARG A 72 9.79 -14.42 -8.62
N GLY A 73 8.79 -13.78 -8.01
CA GLY A 73 8.53 -13.83 -6.58
C GLY A 73 8.19 -15.26 -6.13
N TYR A 74 7.25 -15.91 -6.80
CA TYR A 74 6.91 -17.31 -6.55
C TYR A 74 8.08 -18.26 -6.79
N HIS A 75 8.81 -18.07 -7.90
CA HIS A 75 10.01 -18.86 -8.17
C HIS A 75 11.04 -18.74 -7.03
N ARG A 76 11.32 -17.53 -6.53
CA ARG A 76 12.25 -17.31 -5.41
C ARG A 76 11.81 -18.07 -4.15
N LEU A 77 10.51 -18.04 -3.83
CA LEU A 77 9.97 -18.75 -2.69
C LEU A 77 10.15 -20.27 -2.85
N ILE A 78 9.71 -20.83 -3.98
CA ILE A 78 9.84 -22.27 -4.28
C ILE A 78 11.31 -22.68 -4.28
N SER A 79 12.17 -21.94 -4.96
CA SER A 79 13.61 -22.22 -5.03
C SER A 79 14.27 -22.18 -3.63
N SER A 80 13.85 -21.27 -2.76
CA SER A 80 14.37 -21.22 -1.39
C SER A 80 13.99 -22.44 -0.57
N ILE A 81 12.75 -22.93 -0.71
CA ILE A 81 12.26 -24.16 -0.06
C ILE A 81 13.05 -25.38 -0.56
N LEU A 82 13.19 -25.51 -1.87
CA LEU A 82 13.92 -26.62 -2.49
C LEU A 82 15.42 -26.60 -2.15
N THR A 83 16.03 -25.42 -2.06
CA THR A 83 17.43 -25.27 -1.59
C THR A 83 17.58 -25.76 -0.14
N LYS A 84 16.58 -25.51 0.72
CA LYS A 84 16.55 -26.05 2.07
C LYS A 84 16.41 -27.58 2.06
N ALA A 85 15.56 -28.13 1.19
CA ALA A 85 15.39 -29.56 1.04
C ALA A 85 16.69 -30.26 0.57
N VAL A 86 17.46 -29.65 -0.34
CA VAL A 86 18.81 -30.13 -0.69
C VAL A 86 19.73 -30.11 0.51
N LYS A 87 19.76 -28.99 1.26
CA LYS A 87 20.61 -28.85 2.46
C LYS A 87 20.28 -29.90 3.54
N TRP A 88 19.04 -30.32 3.63
CA TRP A 88 18.58 -31.34 4.57
C TRP A 88 18.68 -32.77 4.04
N GLY A 89 19.17 -32.95 2.80
CA GLY A 89 19.36 -34.27 2.16
C GLY A 89 18.07 -34.92 1.65
N PHE A 90 16.95 -34.18 1.57
CA PHE A 90 15.68 -34.74 1.07
C PHE A 90 15.68 -34.88 -0.46
N ILE A 91 16.40 -34.04 -1.19
CA ILE A 91 16.55 -34.12 -2.65
C ILE A 91 18.02 -33.84 -3.04
N PRO A 92 18.51 -34.41 -4.14
CA PRO A 92 19.91 -34.30 -4.55
C PRO A 92 20.28 -32.93 -5.14
N PHE A 93 19.33 -32.22 -5.75
CA PHE A 93 19.53 -30.90 -6.36
C PHE A 93 18.22 -30.11 -6.35
N ASN A 94 18.33 -28.79 -6.58
CA ASN A 94 17.17 -27.90 -6.66
C ASN A 94 16.66 -27.83 -8.12
N PRO A 95 15.52 -28.47 -8.48
CA PRO A 95 15.00 -28.45 -9.86
C PRO A 95 14.54 -27.07 -10.30
N ALA A 96 14.20 -26.14 -9.39
CA ALA A 96 13.81 -24.79 -9.75
C ALA A 96 15.00 -23.95 -10.26
N ALA A 97 16.25 -24.37 -10.06
CA ALA A 97 17.40 -23.64 -10.54
C ALA A 97 17.48 -23.54 -12.09
N ASN A 98 16.90 -24.54 -12.76
CA ASN A 98 16.89 -24.62 -14.22
C ASN A 98 15.62 -24.04 -14.87
N ALA A 99 14.73 -23.42 -14.07
CA ALA A 99 13.49 -22.85 -14.60
C ALA A 99 13.77 -21.58 -15.44
N GLU A 100 13.20 -21.51 -16.63
CA GLU A 100 13.23 -20.29 -17.43
C GLU A 100 12.26 -19.25 -16.86
N LEU A 101 12.80 -18.10 -16.54
CA LEU A 101 12.02 -17.02 -15.94
C LEU A 101 11.68 -15.95 -16.96
N PRO A 102 10.47 -15.34 -16.87
CA PRO A 102 10.10 -14.25 -17.75
C PRO A 102 11.08 -13.09 -17.59
N LYS A 103 11.41 -12.41 -18.71
CA LYS A 103 12.26 -11.22 -18.71
C LYS A 103 11.58 -10.10 -17.92
N LEU A 104 12.35 -9.41 -17.09
CA LEU A 104 11.89 -8.18 -16.45
C LEU A 104 11.98 -7.05 -17.47
N MET A 105 10.87 -6.35 -17.68
CA MET A 105 10.90 -5.07 -18.36
C MET A 105 11.17 -4.00 -17.30
N PRO A 106 12.19 -3.15 -17.47
CA PRO A 106 12.39 -2.01 -16.60
C PRO A 106 11.12 -1.15 -16.61
N LYS A 107 10.56 -0.91 -15.43
CA LYS A 107 9.45 0.04 -15.28
C LYS A 107 10.00 1.25 -14.56
N GLU A 108 9.75 2.41 -15.15
CA GLU A 108 10.12 3.68 -14.54
C GLU A 108 9.46 3.82 -13.17
N ALA A 109 10.23 4.25 -12.17
CA ALA A 109 9.68 4.44 -10.84
C ALA A 109 8.90 5.76 -10.81
N ALA A 110 7.59 5.66 -10.61
CA ALA A 110 6.74 6.84 -10.50
C ALA A 110 7.20 7.71 -9.32
N HIS A 111 7.40 8.99 -9.58
CA HIS A 111 7.79 10.00 -8.60
C HIS A 111 7.12 11.34 -8.94
N LEU A 112 7.09 12.23 -7.98
CA LEU A 112 6.63 13.60 -8.14
C LEU A 112 7.85 14.50 -8.41
N ASP A 113 7.74 15.38 -9.37
CA ASP A 113 8.63 16.51 -9.48
C ASP A 113 8.28 17.62 -8.47
N GLU A 114 8.97 18.76 -8.52
CA GLU A 114 8.77 19.86 -7.56
C GLU A 114 7.37 20.48 -7.69
N GLU A 115 6.85 20.65 -8.91
CA GLU A 115 5.54 21.24 -9.16
C GLU A 115 4.43 20.31 -8.67
N ASP A 116 4.49 19.04 -9.01
CA ASP A 116 3.54 18.02 -8.55
C ASP A 116 3.61 17.81 -7.04
N ALA A 117 4.80 17.85 -6.43
CA ALA A 117 4.95 17.75 -4.98
C ALA A 117 4.29 18.95 -4.26
N ARG A 118 4.46 20.18 -4.78
CA ARG A 118 3.80 21.37 -4.25
C ARG A 118 2.29 21.27 -4.39
N ARG A 119 1.80 20.92 -5.57
CA ARG A 119 0.38 20.73 -5.86
C ARG A 119 -0.24 19.66 -4.94
N LEU A 120 0.46 18.56 -4.71
CA LEU A 120 0.01 17.52 -3.79
C LEU A 120 -0.15 18.05 -2.37
N LEU A 121 0.84 18.82 -1.86
CA LEU A 121 0.78 19.42 -0.52
C LEU A 121 -0.36 20.45 -0.39
N GLU A 122 -0.65 21.22 -1.42
CA GLU A 122 -1.78 22.17 -1.46
C GLU A 122 -3.12 21.44 -1.40
N LEU A 123 -3.31 20.41 -2.21
CA LEU A 123 -4.54 19.61 -2.23
C LEU A 123 -4.78 18.88 -0.90
N LEU A 124 -3.73 18.44 -0.23
CA LEU A 124 -3.81 17.79 1.09
C LEU A 124 -4.38 18.71 2.18
N GLN A 125 -4.34 20.04 2.03
CA GLN A 125 -4.86 20.96 3.06
C GLN A 125 -6.36 20.76 3.31
N ASN A 126 -7.11 20.28 2.34
CA ASN A 126 -8.55 20.02 2.43
C ASN A 126 -8.89 18.59 2.87
N GLU A 127 -7.90 17.80 3.21
CA GLU A 127 -8.07 16.38 3.54
C GLU A 127 -8.01 16.14 5.07
N PRO A 128 -8.51 14.99 5.57
CA PRO A 128 -8.50 14.69 7.00
C PRO A 128 -7.10 14.80 7.61
N ALA A 129 -6.99 15.50 8.75
CA ALA A 129 -5.73 15.88 9.39
C ALA A 129 -4.77 14.68 9.58
N LYS A 130 -5.28 13.52 10.02
CA LYS A 130 -4.49 12.29 10.21
C LYS A 130 -3.76 11.82 8.94
N TYR A 131 -4.42 11.89 7.78
CA TYR A 131 -3.83 11.46 6.51
C TYR A 131 -2.99 12.55 5.87
N ARG A 132 -3.48 13.80 5.91
CA ARG A 132 -2.74 14.97 5.48
C ARG A 132 -1.36 15.01 6.12
N ALA A 133 -1.31 14.94 7.45
CA ALA A 133 -0.07 15.00 8.19
C ALA A 133 0.88 13.82 7.86
N ALA A 134 0.35 12.58 7.81
CA ALA A 134 1.16 11.41 7.51
C ALA A 134 1.80 11.50 6.12
N ILE A 135 1.03 11.87 5.09
CA ILE A 135 1.52 11.97 3.72
C ILE A 135 2.46 13.16 3.52
N SER A 136 2.13 14.33 4.10
CA SER A 136 3.03 15.50 4.05
C SER A 136 4.37 15.20 4.71
N PHE A 137 4.35 14.56 5.87
CA PHE A 137 5.57 14.19 6.57
C PHE A 137 6.37 13.13 5.81
N ASP A 138 5.71 12.14 5.18
CA ASP A 138 6.37 11.12 4.39
C ASP A 138 7.09 11.71 3.17
N LEU A 139 6.45 12.64 2.46
CA LEU A 139 7.06 13.38 1.35
C LEU A 139 8.28 14.22 1.80
N LEU A 140 8.25 14.78 3.01
CA LEU A 140 9.33 15.62 3.55
C LEU A 140 10.44 14.84 4.26
N SER A 141 10.27 13.54 4.49
CA SER A 141 11.21 12.70 5.23
C SER A 141 11.72 11.49 4.44
N GLY A 142 10.97 11.04 3.44
CA GLY A 142 11.31 9.88 2.61
C GLY A 142 11.36 8.56 3.39
N LEU A 143 10.59 8.42 4.45
CA LEU A 143 10.55 7.22 5.28
C LEU A 143 9.90 6.05 4.53
N ARG A 144 10.16 4.83 4.99
CA ARG A 144 9.31 3.70 4.59
C ARG A 144 7.98 3.79 5.33
N ARG A 145 6.87 3.39 4.70
CA ARG A 145 5.53 3.39 5.33
C ARG A 145 5.53 2.80 6.74
N GLY A 146 6.23 1.69 6.95
CA GLY A 146 6.33 1.07 8.27
C GLY A 146 7.15 1.89 9.27
N GLU A 147 8.22 2.56 8.82
CA GLU A 147 9.01 3.49 9.64
C GLU A 147 8.14 4.70 10.04
N LEU A 148 7.44 5.33 9.07
CA LEU A 148 6.51 6.42 9.29
C LEU A 148 5.47 6.09 10.36
N LEU A 149 4.72 5.01 10.16
CA LEU A 149 3.65 4.60 11.10
C LEU A 149 4.19 4.01 12.41
N GLY A 150 5.49 3.74 12.46
CA GLY A 150 6.20 3.31 13.66
C GLY A 150 6.67 4.43 14.56
N LEU A 151 6.73 5.69 14.09
CA LEU A 151 7.26 6.82 14.84
C LEU A 151 6.49 7.12 16.12
N ARG A 152 7.23 7.50 17.17
CA ARG A 152 6.71 7.95 18.45
C ARG A 152 7.21 9.36 18.77
N TRP A 153 6.51 10.05 19.66
CA TRP A 153 6.97 11.34 20.15
C TRP A 153 8.32 11.27 20.88
N SER A 154 8.62 10.15 21.54
CA SER A 154 9.92 9.89 22.18
C SER A 154 11.09 9.79 21.19
N ASP A 155 10.81 9.61 19.91
CA ASP A 155 11.82 9.48 18.86
C ASP A 155 12.16 10.82 18.20
N VAL A 156 11.50 11.92 18.63
CA VAL A 156 11.61 13.27 18.05
C VAL A 156 12.38 14.21 18.97
N ASP A 157 13.41 14.81 18.44
CA ASP A 157 14.16 15.89 19.07
C ASP A 157 13.88 17.20 18.32
N PHE A 158 13.03 18.05 18.94
CA PHE A 158 12.62 19.33 18.37
C PHE A 158 13.70 20.39 18.42
N GLU A 159 14.68 20.28 19.34
CA GLU A 159 15.78 21.25 19.46
C GLU A 159 16.79 21.06 18.35
N ASN A 160 17.17 19.80 18.10
CA ASN A 160 18.16 19.44 17.09
C ASN A 160 17.55 19.17 15.71
N GLU A 161 16.22 19.29 15.56
CA GLU A 161 15.49 18.98 14.32
C GLU A 161 15.84 17.56 13.81
N THR A 162 15.81 16.57 14.71
CA THR A 162 16.11 15.17 14.38
C THR A 162 15.00 14.23 14.77
N VAL A 163 14.83 13.18 13.96
CA VAL A 163 13.94 12.06 14.24
C VAL A 163 14.76 10.78 14.18
N THR A 164 14.68 9.94 15.21
CA THR A 164 15.40 8.67 15.26
C THR A 164 14.50 7.53 14.86
N ILE A 165 14.85 6.81 13.78
CA ILE A 165 14.09 5.65 13.32
C ILE A 165 14.54 4.44 14.13
N VAL A 166 13.70 3.95 15.05
CA VAL A 166 14.03 2.82 15.93
C VAL A 166 13.14 1.60 15.72
N GLN A 167 12.04 1.74 14.99
CA GLN A 167 11.08 0.66 14.81
C GLN A 167 10.26 0.81 13.54
N THR A 168 9.57 -0.25 13.18
CA THR A 168 8.63 -0.29 12.05
C THR A 168 7.27 -0.84 12.52
N SER A 169 6.20 -0.27 12.01
CA SER A 169 4.83 -0.75 12.22
C SER A 169 4.40 -1.57 11.01
N SER A 170 3.87 -2.76 11.25
CA SER A 170 3.38 -3.68 10.22
C SER A 170 2.05 -4.28 10.66
N TYR A 171 1.32 -4.87 9.72
CA TYR A 171 0.07 -5.58 9.99
C TYR A 171 0.18 -7.02 9.55
N VAL A 172 -0.28 -7.94 10.41
CA VAL A 172 -0.40 -9.36 10.09
C VAL A 172 -1.84 -9.80 10.36
N PRO A 173 -2.52 -10.43 9.39
CA PRO A 173 -3.84 -11.00 9.61
C PRO A 173 -3.86 -11.96 10.81
N GLY A 174 -4.85 -11.81 11.69
CA GLY A 174 -4.99 -12.60 12.92
C GLY A 174 -4.14 -12.12 14.10
N VAL A 175 -3.12 -11.28 13.89
CA VAL A 175 -2.29 -10.68 14.96
C VAL A 175 -2.65 -9.20 15.15
N GLY A 176 -2.94 -8.49 14.06
CA GLY A 176 -3.20 -7.06 14.08
C GLY A 176 -1.97 -6.23 13.71
N ILE A 177 -1.98 -4.95 14.14
CA ILE A 177 -0.84 -4.04 13.99
C ILE A 177 0.20 -4.41 15.06
N TYR A 178 1.39 -4.70 14.64
CA TYR A 178 2.51 -4.98 15.53
C TYR A 178 3.73 -4.13 15.18
N THR A 179 4.58 -3.95 16.17
CA THR A 179 5.83 -3.20 16.01
C THR A 179 6.99 -4.19 16.00
N ASP A 180 7.83 -4.07 14.99
CA ASP A 180 9.09 -4.82 14.90
C ASP A 180 10.26 -3.86 15.09
N THR A 181 11.22 -4.28 15.89
CA THR A 181 12.50 -3.58 15.99
C THR A 181 13.34 -3.95 14.77
N PRO A 182 14.03 -3.00 14.13
CA PRO A 182 14.87 -3.30 12.98
C PRO A 182 15.86 -4.43 13.30
N LYS A 183 15.92 -5.45 12.46
CA LYS A 183 16.78 -6.64 12.63
C LYS A 183 18.27 -6.35 12.79
N ASN A 184 18.73 -5.16 12.46
CA ASN A 184 20.11 -4.73 12.56
C ASN A 184 20.21 -3.43 13.37
N LYS A 185 21.19 -3.33 14.28
CA LYS A 185 21.53 -2.11 15.02
C LYS A 185 21.84 -0.92 14.10
N THR A 186 22.26 -1.17 12.87
CA THR A 186 22.51 -0.16 11.82
C THR A 186 21.23 0.44 11.22
N SER A 187 20.04 -0.10 11.54
CA SER A 187 18.76 0.45 11.07
C SER A 187 18.24 1.58 11.95
N ALA A 188 18.67 1.63 13.20
CA ALA A 188 18.41 2.78 14.06
C ALA A 188 19.31 3.94 13.59
N ARG A 189 18.69 4.96 13.02
CA ARG A 189 19.42 6.12 12.48
C ARG A 189 18.74 7.43 12.85
N PRO A 190 19.51 8.43 13.30
CA PRO A 190 19.02 9.79 13.39
C PRO A 190 18.89 10.37 11.98
N LEU A 191 17.79 11.05 11.73
CA LEU A 191 17.49 11.72 10.47
C LEU A 191 17.24 13.19 10.76
N LYS A 192 18.15 14.07 10.32
CA LYS A 192 17.92 15.51 10.37
C LYS A 192 16.97 15.89 9.25
N LEU A 193 15.84 16.52 9.62
CA LEU A 193 14.78 16.89 8.70
C LEU A 193 14.69 18.41 8.54
N SER A 194 13.89 18.83 7.56
CA SER A 194 13.62 20.25 7.30
C SER A 194 12.70 20.85 8.39
N ARG A 195 12.74 22.17 8.52
CA ARG A 195 11.79 22.91 9.38
C ARG A 195 10.34 22.65 8.98
N SER A 196 10.07 22.47 7.70
CA SER A 196 8.72 22.15 7.20
C SER A 196 8.23 20.81 7.73
N ALA A 197 9.10 19.79 7.85
CA ALA A 197 8.72 18.51 8.46
C ALA A 197 8.38 18.67 9.95
N PHE A 198 9.17 19.47 10.69
CA PHE A 198 8.89 19.76 12.09
C PHE A 198 7.64 20.63 12.29
N PHE A 199 7.32 21.51 11.35
CA PHE A 199 6.06 22.23 11.35
C PHE A 199 4.86 21.26 11.25
N VAL A 200 4.94 20.27 10.37
CA VAL A 200 3.91 19.21 10.28
C VAL A 200 3.78 18.45 11.59
N LEU A 201 4.89 18.09 12.26
CA LEU A 201 4.86 17.41 13.57
C LEU A 201 4.17 18.26 14.64
N ARG A 202 4.40 19.58 14.68
CA ARG A 202 3.69 20.48 15.63
C ARG A 202 2.19 20.49 15.37
N GLN A 203 1.77 20.56 14.10
CA GLN A 203 0.35 20.47 13.75
C GLN A 203 -0.27 19.12 14.18
N VAL A 204 0.50 18.02 14.13
CA VAL A 204 0.04 16.72 14.62
C VAL A 204 -0.14 16.74 16.14
N GLN A 205 0.78 17.38 16.91
CA GLN A 205 0.63 17.50 18.35
C GLN A 205 -0.67 18.26 18.72
N GLU A 206 -0.88 19.43 18.11
CA GLU A 206 -2.08 20.24 18.31
C GLU A 206 -3.35 19.45 18.00
N TRP A 207 -3.37 18.79 16.84
CA TRP A 207 -4.51 17.95 16.44
C TRP A 207 -4.74 16.78 17.40
N GLN A 208 -3.69 16.08 17.86
CA GLN A 208 -3.84 14.99 18.83
C GLN A 208 -4.34 15.46 20.19
N GLU A 209 -3.92 16.63 20.66
CA GLU A 209 -4.43 17.24 21.89
C GLU A 209 -5.93 17.54 21.79
N GLU A 210 -6.37 18.12 20.67
CA GLU A 210 -7.80 18.34 20.38
C GLU A 210 -8.58 17.02 20.36
N GLN A 211 -8.10 16.00 19.64
CA GLN A 211 -8.76 14.71 19.54
C GLN A 211 -8.81 14.00 20.90
N ARG A 212 -7.75 14.08 21.68
CA ARG A 212 -7.70 13.53 23.05
C ARG A 212 -8.74 14.18 23.95
N ALA A 213 -8.88 15.50 23.87
CA ALA A 213 -9.90 16.24 24.64
C ALA A 213 -11.33 15.82 24.21
N LEU A 214 -11.58 15.62 22.91
CA LEU A 214 -12.88 15.17 22.39
C LEU A 214 -13.20 13.71 22.75
N CYS A 215 -12.21 12.83 22.74
CA CYS A 215 -12.38 11.41 23.01
C CYS A 215 -12.45 11.08 24.50
N GLY A 216 -11.79 11.86 25.36
CA GLY A 216 -11.68 11.57 26.79
C GLY A 216 -11.15 10.15 27.04
N ASP A 217 -11.84 9.37 27.84
CA ASP A 217 -11.45 8.01 28.22
C ASP A 217 -11.43 7.01 27.05
N ARG A 218 -11.98 7.37 25.89
CA ARG A 218 -11.93 6.55 24.68
C ARG A 218 -10.63 6.68 23.90
N TRP A 219 -9.74 7.60 24.30
CA TRP A 219 -8.44 7.75 23.68
C TRP A 219 -7.56 6.51 23.88
N LYS A 220 -7.08 5.91 22.77
CA LYS A 220 -6.45 4.58 22.74
C LYS A 220 -4.93 4.60 22.59
N ASP A 221 -4.31 5.78 22.58
CA ASP A 221 -2.85 5.85 22.48
C ASP A 221 -2.18 5.29 23.72
N LYS A 222 -1.42 4.20 23.53
CA LYS A 222 -0.64 3.53 24.58
C LYS A 222 0.87 3.73 24.41
N ASP A 223 1.30 4.04 23.19
CA ASP A 223 2.70 3.97 22.78
C ASP A 223 3.30 5.33 22.43
N GLY A 224 2.55 6.43 22.53
CA GLY A 224 2.97 7.76 22.13
C GLY A 224 3.18 7.90 20.63
N ARG A 225 2.31 7.26 19.81
CA ARG A 225 2.43 7.30 18.34
C ARG A 225 2.15 8.67 17.78
N ILE A 226 2.94 9.08 16.78
CA ILE A 226 2.76 10.34 16.06
C ILE A 226 1.55 10.23 15.13
N PHE A 227 1.47 9.18 14.32
CA PHE A 227 0.40 9.02 13.33
C PHE A 227 -0.66 8.04 13.82
N THR A 228 -1.77 8.59 14.32
CA THR A 228 -2.90 7.87 14.89
C THR A 228 -4.18 8.12 14.11
N ASN A 229 -5.18 7.29 14.34
CA ASN A 229 -6.54 7.58 13.94
C ASN A 229 -7.20 8.58 14.92
N ASP A 230 -8.45 8.96 14.69
CA ASP A 230 -9.18 9.96 15.47
C ASP A 230 -9.43 9.53 16.94
N GLU A 231 -9.20 8.27 17.28
CA GLU A 231 -9.30 7.71 18.63
C GLU A 231 -7.92 7.44 19.27
N GLY A 232 -6.82 7.89 18.66
CA GLY A 232 -5.47 7.70 19.20
C GLY A 232 -4.85 6.32 18.91
N ALA A 233 -5.56 5.39 18.27
CA ALA A 233 -4.97 4.12 17.89
C ALA A 233 -4.06 4.26 16.66
N PRO A 234 -3.03 3.42 16.49
CA PRO A 234 -2.17 3.45 15.31
C PRO A 234 -2.96 3.37 14.01
N ILE A 235 -2.60 4.17 13.01
CA ILE A 235 -3.20 4.08 11.66
C ILE A 235 -2.88 2.70 11.07
N HIS A 236 -3.92 2.02 10.56
CA HIS A 236 -3.73 0.77 9.85
C HIS A 236 -2.95 1.03 8.53
N PRO A 237 -1.83 0.31 8.27
CA PRO A 237 -0.99 0.55 7.10
C PRO A 237 -1.74 0.52 5.77
N ASP A 238 -2.70 -0.40 5.64
CA ASP A 238 -3.48 -0.51 4.40
C ASP A 238 -4.55 0.58 4.29
N ALA A 239 -5.07 1.12 5.41
CA ALA A 239 -5.99 2.25 5.38
C ALA A 239 -5.31 3.50 4.83
N LEU A 240 -4.07 3.79 5.26
CA LEU A 240 -3.28 4.89 4.70
C LEU A 240 -3.04 4.69 3.20
N SER A 241 -2.64 3.49 2.78
CA SER A 241 -2.35 3.18 1.37
C SER A 241 -3.60 3.26 0.49
N SER A 242 -4.73 2.74 0.96
CA SER A 242 -6.01 2.78 0.22
C SER A 242 -6.51 4.20 0.09
N TRP A 243 -6.52 4.95 1.21
CA TRP A 243 -6.93 6.34 1.21
C TRP A 243 -6.06 7.18 0.26
N PHE A 244 -4.73 7.03 0.32
CA PHE A 244 -3.82 7.78 -0.54
C PHE A 244 -3.98 7.39 -2.01
N GLY A 245 -4.21 6.12 -2.33
CA GLY A 245 -4.51 5.66 -3.69
C GLY A 245 -5.83 6.25 -4.24
N ASP A 246 -6.84 6.44 -3.40
CA ASP A 246 -8.08 7.12 -3.79
C ASP A 246 -7.87 8.63 -3.96
N PHE A 247 -7.08 9.24 -3.08
CA PHE A 247 -6.71 10.66 -3.17
C PHE A 247 -5.93 10.96 -4.47
N THR A 248 -4.90 10.18 -4.78
CA THR A 248 -4.08 10.37 -6.00
C THR A 248 -4.90 10.18 -7.27
N ARG A 249 -5.79 9.18 -7.29
CA ARG A 249 -6.70 8.94 -8.43
C ARG A 249 -7.67 10.08 -8.66
N ARG A 250 -8.27 10.62 -7.59
CA ARG A 250 -9.22 11.76 -7.68
C ARG A 250 -8.55 13.04 -8.19
N ASN A 251 -7.26 13.21 -7.88
CA ASN A 251 -6.52 14.43 -8.20
C ASN A 251 -5.59 14.30 -9.41
N GLY A 252 -5.66 13.18 -10.14
CA GLY A 252 -4.95 13.01 -11.41
C GLY A 252 -3.46 12.65 -11.27
N PHE A 253 -3.00 12.24 -10.08
CA PHE A 253 -1.65 11.70 -9.90
C PHE A 253 -1.65 10.21 -10.26
N THR A 254 -1.32 9.91 -11.50
CA THR A 254 -1.27 8.51 -11.98
C THR A 254 -0.05 7.78 -11.41
N GLU A 255 -0.26 6.52 -11.00
CA GLU A 255 0.80 5.61 -10.50
C GLU A 255 1.53 6.05 -9.21
N ILE A 256 1.11 7.14 -8.56
CA ILE A 256 1.70 7.60 -7.30
C ILE A 256 1.07 6.82 -6.12
N HIS A 257 1.93 6.17 -5.34
CA HIS A 257 1.59 5.41 -4.14
C HIS A 257 2.39 5.92 -2.95
N VAL A 258 2.09 5.48 -1.74
CA VAL A 258 2.85 5.89 -0.54
C VAL A 258 4.37 5.66 -0.72
N HIS A 259 4.78 4.53 -1.30
CA HIS A 259 6.20 4.28 -1.55
C HIS A 259 6.84 5.20 -2.61
N SER A 260 6.04 5.73 -3.55
CA SER A 260 6.52 6.71 -4.54
C SER A 260 6.95 8.03 -3.91
N LEU A 261 6.37 8.41 -2.75
CA LEU A 261 6.77 9.62 -2.02
C LEU A 261 8.24 9.58 -1.59
N ARG A 262 8.72 8.40 -1.24
CA ARG A 262 10.14 8.19 -0.92
C ARG A 262 11.03 8.34 -2.16
N HIS A 263 10.57 7.92 -3.33
CA HIS A 263 11.27 8.16 -4.60
C HIS A 263 11.27 9.65 -4.94
N SER A 264 10.13 10.32 -4.75
CA SER A 264 10.01 11.77 -4.91
C SER A 264 10.96 12.53 -3.99
N TYR A 265 11.01 12.19 -2.70
CA TYR A 265 11.95 12.77 -1.75
C TYR A 265 13.40 12.64 -2.21
N ALA A 266 13.78 11.44 -2.69
CA ALA A 266 15.13 11.20 -3.20
C ALA A 266 15.44 12.06 -4.45
N SER A 267 14.50 12.12 -5.39
CA SER A 267 14.62 12.90 -6.63
C SER A 267 14.74 14.39 -6.34
N LEU A 268 13.88 14.94 -5.46
CA LEU A 268 13.91 16.33 -5.05
C LEU A 268 15.24 16.72 -4.39
N LEU A 269 15.75 15.91 -3.46
CA LEU A 269 17.05 16.17 -2.84
C LEU A 269 18.21 16.20 -3.84
N ILE A 270 18.14 15.36 -4.88
CA ILE A 270 19.19 15.36 -5.91
C ILE A 270 19.05 16.56 -6.84
N ALA A 271 17.82 16.92 -7.20
CA ALA A 271 17.56 18.14 -7.96
C ALA A 271 18.07 19.39 -7.24
N GLU A 272 18.02 19.40 -5.89
CA GLU A 272 18.65 20.43 -5.03
C GLU A 272 20.18 20.32 -4.93
N GLY A 273 20.83 19.36 -5.61
CA GLY A 273 22.28 19.18 -5.58
C GLY A 273 22.80 18.38 -4.40
N THR A 274 21.95 17.69 -3.62
CA THR A 274 22.40 16.84 -2.50
C THR A 274 23.17 15.62 -3.05
N PRO A 275 24.41 15.34 -2.58
CA PRO A 275 25.19 14.21 -3.06
C PRO A 275 24.48 12.88 -2.85
N LEU A 276 24.53 11.98 -3.85
CA LEU A 276 23.88 10.66 -3.85
C LEU A 276 24.16 9.84 -2.58
N VAL A 277 25.38 9.88 -2.07
CA VAL A 277 25.76 9.17 -0.84
C VAL A 277 24.99 9.69 0.38
N VAL A 278 24.76 11.01 0.44
CA VAL A 278 23.98 11.64 1.53
C VAL A 278 22.52 11.23 1.42
N VAL A 279 21.93 11.27 0.22
CA VAL A 279 20.56 10.81 -0.04
C VAL A 279 20.41 9.33 0.35
N SER A 280 21.31 8.47 -0.07
CA SER A 280 21.31 7.04 0.27
C SER A 280 21.33 6.81 1.79
N ARG A 281 22.16 7.56 2.52
CA ARG A 281 22.20 7.48 4.01
C ARG A 281 20.89 7.96 4.64
N ARG A 282 20.34 9.07 4.19
CA ARG A 282 19.03 9.58 4.68
C ARG A 282 17.93 8.55 4.49
N LEU A 283 17.90 7.92 3.33
CA LEU A 283 16.94 6.85 3.03
C LEU A 283 17.23 5.55 3.82
N GLY A 284 18.43 5.36 4.38
CA GLY A 284 18.81 4.14 5.08
C GLY A 284 18.92 2.95 4.11
N HIS A 285 19.48 3.16 2.92
CA HIS A 285 19.85 2.08 2.01
C HIS A 285 21.17 1.48 2.44
N ALA A 286 21.25 0.15 2.53
CA ALA A 286 22.49 -0.54 2.88
C ALA A 286 23.60 -0.36 1.83
N GLN A 287 23.21 -0.11 0.59
CA GLN A 287 24.10 0.10 -0.54
C GLN A 287 23.68 1.33 -1.34
N VAL A 288 24.66 2.16 -1.70
CA VAL A 288 24.44 3.38 -2.52
C VAL A 288 23.89 3.01 -3.91
N SER A 289 24.27 1.84 -4.44
CA SER A 289 23.77 1.32 -5.72
C SER A 289 22.24 1.18 -5.74
N THR A 290 21.60 0.94 -4.60
CA THR A 290 20.12 0.91 -4.52
C THR A 290 19.52 2.27 -4.87
N THR A 291 20.09 3.35 -4.35
CA THR A 291 19.68 4.72 -4.67
C THR A 291 20.01 5.05 -6.12
N ALA A 292 21.21 4.69 -6.59
CA ALA A 292 21.62 4.91 -7.98
C ALA A 292 20.68 4.19 -8.98
N ASN A 293 20.30 2.96 -8.70
CA ASN A 293 19.37 2.19 -9.56
C ASN A 293 17.96 2.81 -9.60
N ILE A 294 17.46 3.34 -8.49
CA ILE A 294 16.18 4.06 -8.45
C ILE A 294 16.28 5.30 -9.34
N LEU A 295 17.38 6.04 -9.27
CA LEU A 295 17.57 7.27 -10.01
C LEU A 295 17.86 7.06 -11.49
N SER A 296 18.55 5.97 -11.85
CA SER A 296 18.73 5.61 -13.26
C SER A 296 17.39 5.29 -13.95
N LEU A 297 16.38 4.90 -13.17
CA LEU A 297 15.00 4.69 -13.66
C LEU A 297 14.17 5.99 -13.71
N ILE A 298 14.67 7.08 -13.12
CA ILE A 298 14.00 8.39 -13.05
C ILE A 298 14.56 9.36 -14.11
N HIS A 299 15.82 9.18 -14.54
CA HIS A 299 16.56 10.13 -15.39
C HIS A 299 16.96 9.57 -16.78
N ILE A 300 16.25 8.59 -17.32
CA ILE A 300 16.47 8.14 -18.70
C ILE A 300 15.65 8.96 -19.68
#